data_aaff3bcf09cf9dc085daf03041347a04
#
_entry.id   aaff3bcf09cf9dc085daf03041347a04
#
_cell.length_a   1.000
_cell.length_b   1.000
_cell.length_c   1.000
_cell.angle_alpha   90.00
_cell.angle_beta   90.00
_cell.angle_gamma   90.00
#
_symmetry.space_group_name_H-M   'P 1'
#
loop_
_entity.id
_entity.type
_entity.pdbx_description
1 polymer ?
#
loop_
_entity_poly.entity_id
_entity_poly.type
_entity_poly.pdbx_seq_one_letter_code
_entity_poly.pdbx_strand_id
1 'polypeptide(L)'
;ILDEAHMIENIAARQLGVQLSEPHLNYELLRMYNPRTHKGLLKPLNNPSLFQRVQEVMDASGLFFQNARDDLGFAGSGKIVRILQPEWSQDILSQPLMELIGELKTEREKQEENAAAKDELADMAARMEEAQASLKVLMDMTEEGHVYWAERSGPDGRNMSVCSAPVEVGDILRERLFSAGRSAILTSATLGTGDADMSYFAGRVGAESVRKLQIGSPFNYREQMRLIVARSMPEPDQPEYAEVLPEWIK
;
A
#
# COMPACT_ATOMS: atom_id res chain seq x y z
N ILE A 1 8.48 -18.31 12.90
CA ILE A 1 9.55 -18.29 11.89
C ILE A 1 9.09 -17.36 10.77
N LEU A 2 9.97 -16.43 10.39
CA LEU A 2 9.78 -15.51 9.28
C LEU A 2 10.85 -15.81 8.23
N ASP A 3 10.43 -16.41 7.14
CA ASP A 3 11.29 -16.67 5.99
C ASP A 3 11.32 -15.47 5.04
N GLU A 4 12.33 -15.39 4.18
CA GLU A 4 12.61 -14.22 3.33
C GLU A 4 12.63 -12.90 4.12
N ALA A 5 13.25 -12.95 5.30
CA ALA A 5 13.24 -11.87 6.27
C ALA A 5 13.86 -10.55 5.75
N HIS A 6 14.59 -10.59 4.62
CA HIS A 6 15.05 -9.38 3.95
C HIS A 6 13.90 -8.45 3.49
N MET A 7 12.68 -8.98 3.39
CA MET A 7 11.48 -8.19 3.04
C MET A 7 10.80 -7.52 4.22
N ILE A 8 11.18 -7.88 5.47
CA ILE A 8 10.43 -7.50 6.67
C ILE A 8 10.36 -5.97 6.86
N GLU A 9 11.44 -5.27 6.57
CA GLU A 9 11.50 -3.80 6.63
C GLU A 9 10.49 -3.16 5.68
N ASN A 10 10.47 -3.58 4.42
CA ASN A 10 9.56 -3.06 3.41
C ASN A 10 8.09 -3.38 3.72
N ILE A 11 7.83 -4.60 4.20
CA ILE A 11 6.48 -5.02 4.59
C ILE A 11 6.03 -4.21 5.81
N ALA A 12 6.90 -4.06 6.82
CA ALA A 12 6.59 -3.28 8.00
C ALA A 12 6.32 -1.82 7.66
N ALA A 13 7.16 -1.19 6.84
CA ALA A 13 6.96 0.20 6.42
C ALA A 13 5.60 0.40 5.73
N ARG A 14 5.19 -0.53 4.87
CA ARG A 14 3.87 -0.47 4.20
C ARG A 14 2.72 -0.70 5.18
N GLN A 15 2.84 -1.65 6.10
CA GLN A 15 1.78 -1.98 7.06
C GLN A 15 1.63 -0.95 8.19
N LEU A 16 2.69 -0.23 8.51
CA LEU A 16 2.71 0.87 9.48
C LEU A 16 2.42 2.23 8.85
N GLY A 17 2.43 2.27 7.53
CA GLY A 17 2.09 3.46 6.76
C GLY A 17 0.59 3.66 6.60
N VAL A 18 0.23 4.78 6.00
CA VAL A 18 -1.15 5.13 5.66
C VAL A 18 -1.28 5.20 4.14
N GLN A 19 -2.38 4.69 3.61
CA GLN A 19 -2.66 4.73 2.19
C GLN A 19 -4.12 5.07 1.91
N LEU A 20 -4.36 6.03 1.02
CA LEU A 20 -5.65 6.28 0.41
C LEU A 20 -5.56 5.93 -1.08
N SER A 21 -6.28 4.89 -1.49
CA SER A 21 -6.26 4.37 -2.85
C SER A 21 -7.57 4.66 -3.57
N GLU A 22 -7.51 5.36 -4.70
CA GLU A 22 -8.67 5.66 -5.56
C GLU A 22 -9.44 4.39 -5.97
N PRO A 23 -8.79 3.32 -6.49
CA PRO A 23 -9.50 2.10 -6.85
C PRO A 23 -10.17 1.42 -5.65
N HIS A 24 -9.53 1.44 -4.48
CA HIS A 24 -10.09 0.81 -3.29
C HIS A 24 -11.31 1.56 -2.78
N LEU A 25 -11.22 2.90 -2.67
CA LEU A 25 -12.36 3.73 -2.26
C LEU A 25 -13.54 3.56 -3.23
N ASN A 26 -13.27 3.62 -4.54
CA ASN A 26 -14.30 3.39 -5.55
C ASN A 26 -14.93 1.98 -5.47
N TYR A 27 -14.14 0.95 -5.19
CA TYR A 27 -14.65 -0.40 -4.99
C TYR A 27 -15.60 -0.48 -3.80
N GLU A 28 -15.24 0.10 -2.65
CA GLU A 28 -16.10 0.09 -1.46
C GLU A 28 -17.40 0.88 -1.70
N LEU A 29 -17.33 2.04 -2.35
CA LEU A 29 -18.52 2.82 -2.71
C LEU A 29 -19.45 2.08 -3.68
N LEU A 30 -18.90 1.47 -4.73
CA LEU A 30 -19.68 0.67 -5.70
C LEU A 30 -20.28 -0.59 -5.06
N ARG A 31 -19.63 -1.16 -4.06
CA ARG A 31 -20.17 -2.28 -3.27
C ARG A 31 -21.34 -1.82 -2.42
N MET A 32 -21.30 -0.62 -1.85
CA MET A 32 -22.44 -0.04 -1.14
C MET A 32 -23.61 0.20 -2.06
N TYR A 33 -23.41 0.92 -3.15
CA TYR A 33 -24.41 1.19 -4.16
C TYR A 33 -23.80 1.54 -5.51
N ASN A 34 -24.18 0.79 -6.54
CA ASN A 34 -23.77 1.08 -7.92
C ASN A 34 -24.90 1.81 -8.65
N PRO A 35 -24.73 3.11 -8.97
CA PRO A 35 -25.80 3.92 -9.57
C PRO A 35 -26.17 3.50 -11.00
N ARG A 36 -25.26 2.81 -11.73
CA ARG A 36 -25.51 2.35 -13.10
C ARG A 36 -26.37 1.08 -13.13
N THR A 37 -26.12 0.16 -12.19
CA THR A 37 -26.81 -1.14 -12.15
C THR A 37 -27.95 -1.16 -11.13
N HIS A 38 -28.05 -0.14 -10.28
CA HIS A 38 -28.95 -0.04 -9.14
C HIS A 38 -28.86 -1.24 -8.17
N LYS A 39 -27.64 -1.78 -8.01
CA LYS A 39 -27.31 -2.90 -7.12
C LYS A 39 -26.34 -2.46 -6.04
N GLY A 40 -26.28 -3.20 -4.95
CA GLY A 40 -25.36 -2.98 -3.84
C GLY A 40 -25.97 -3.36 -2.50
N LEU A 41 -25.15 -3.34 -1.46
CA LEU A 41 -25.54 -3.74 -0.10
C LEU A 41 -26.63 -2.84 0.51
N LEU A 42 -26.66 -1.57 0.13
CA LEU A 42 -27.68 -0.61 0.59
C LEU A 42 -29.04 -0.77 -0.12
N LYS A 43 -29.11 -1.53 -1.23
CA LYS A 43 -30.34 -1.66 -2.02
C LYS A 43 -31.54 -2.16 -1.21
N PRO A 44 -31.43 -3.17 -0.32
CA PRO A 44 -32.55 -3.65 0.48
C PRO A 44 -33.16 -2.60 1.42
N LEU A 45 -32.37 -1.60 1.84
CA LEU A 45 -32.82 -0.54 2.76
C LEU A 45 -33.74 0.48 2.10
N ASN A 46 -33.74 0.52 0.77
CA ASN A 46 -34.57 1.42 -0.04
C ASN A 46 -34.53 2.89 0.43
N ASN A 47 -33.34 3.37 0.82
CA ASN A 47 -33.13 4.74 1.31
C ASN A 47 -32.47 5.60 0.21
N PRO A 48 -33.25 6.47 -0.50
CA PRO A 48 -32.70 7.32 -1.57
C PRO A 48 -31.64 8.32 -1.09
N SER A 49 -31.73 8.78 0.16
CA SER A 49 -30.74 9.70 0.74
C SER A 49 -29.37 9.05 0.82
N LEU A 50 -29.28 7.80 1.30
CA LEU A 50 -28.04 7.03 1.32
C LEU A 50 -27.46 6.81 -0.09
N PHE A 51 -28.30 6.51 -1.08
CA PHE A 51 -27.83 6.34 -2.47
C PHE A 51 -27.23 7.63 -3.02
N GLN A 52 -27.87 8.76 -2.73
CA GLN A 52 -27.39 10.08 -3.11
C GLN A 52 -26.04 10.39 -2.43
N ARG A 53 -25.90 10.13 -1.12
CA ARG A 53 -24.63 10.33 -0.40
C ARG A 53 -23.48 9.51 -0.96
N VAL A 54 -23.74 8.24 -1.31
CA VAL A 54 -22.71 7.40 -1.98
C VAL A 54 -22.28 8.03 -3.32
N GLN A 55 -23.23 8.51 -4.12
CA GLN A 55 -22.92 9.18 -5.39
C GLN A 55 -22.10 10.47 -5.18
N GLU A 56 -22.45 11.29 -4.20
CA GLU A 56 -21.73 12.51 -3.87
C GLU A 56 -20.26 12.22 -3.49
N VAL A 57 -20.02 11.16 -2.70
CA VAL A 57 -18.65 10.74 -2.38
C VAL A 57 -17.92 10.21 -3.61
N MET A 58 -18.59 9.47 -4.49
CA MET A 58 -17.97 8.98 -5.74
C MET A 58 -17.54 10.15 -6.63
N ASP A 59 -18.39 11.16 -6.80
CA ASP A 59 -18.10 12.32 -7.63
C ASP A 59 -16.96 13.16 -7.01
N ALA A 60 -17.02 13.39 -5.68
CA ALA A 60 -15.96 14.08 -4.95
C ALA A 60 -14.62 13.31 -5.01
N SER A 61 -14.64 11.98 -4.89
CA SER A 61 -13.45 11.14 -5.04
C SER A 61 -12.83 11.27 -6.43
N GLY A 62 -13.64 11.17 -7.47
CA GLY A 62 -13.17 11.32 -8.84
C GLY A 62 -12.50 12.68 -9.08
N LEU A 63 -13.12 13.76 -8.61
CA LEU A 63 -12.60 15.13 -8.74
C LEU A 63 -11.34 15.33 -7.87
N PHE A 64 -11.34 14.83 -6.62
CA PHE A 64 -10.19 14.92 -5.73
C PHE A 64 -8.93 14.28 -6.35
N PHE A 65 -9.04 13.04 -6.82
CA PHE A 65 -7.90 12.36 -7.42
C PHE A 65 -7.49 12.96 -8.77
N GLN A 66 -8.41 13.56 -9.50
CA GLN A 66 -8.08 14.33 -10.71
C GLN A 66 -7.27 15.57 -10.35
N ASN A 67 -7.74 16.41 -9.42
CA ASN A 67 -7.02 17.59 -8.95
C ASN A 67 -5.64 17.22 -8.39
N ALA A 68 -5.57 16.16 -7.59
CA ALA A 68 -4.32 15.66 -7.02
C ALA A 68 -3.29 15.27 -8.11
N ARG A 69 -3.72 14.69 -9.24
CA ARG A 69 -2.82 14.40 -10.38
C ARG A 69 -2.27 15.68 -11.00
N ASP A 70 -3.12 16.68 -11.15
CA ASP A 70 -2.77 17.94 -11.77
C ASP A 70 -1.85 18.77 -10.86
N ASP A 71 -2.19 18.87 -9.56
CA ASP A 71 -1.44 19.63 -8.55
C ASP A 71 -0.04 19.03 -8.30
N LEU A 72 0.08 17.70 -8.26
CA LEU A 72 1.35 17.02 -8.02
C LEU A 72 2.24 16.91 -9.25
N GLY A 73 1.70 17.17 -10.44
CA GLY A 73 2.50 17.32 -11.67
C GLY A 73 3.38 16.13 -11.99
N PHE A 74 2.80 14.94 -12.17
CA PHE A 74 3.59 13.76 -12.56
C PHE A 74 4.36 14.00 -13.86
N ALA A 75 5.69 14.13 -13.77
CA ALA A 75 6.54 14.41 -14.91
C ALA A 75 6.59 13.19 -15.86
N GLY A 76 6.13 13.38 -17.09
CA GLY A 76 6.24 12.38 -18.17
C GLY A 76 5.65 11.02 -17.82
N SER A 77 6.45 9.96 -17.94
CA SER A 77 6.09 8.58 -17.58
C SER A 77 6.31 8.25 -16.09
N GLY A 78 6.64 9.24 -15.26
CA GLY A 78 6.87 9.05 -13.84
C GLY A 78 5.68 8.43 -13.12
N LYS A 79 5.93 7.38 -12.35
CA LYS A 79 4.88 6.67 -11.62
C LYS A 79 4.74 7.13 -10.17
N ILE A 80 5.75 7.80 -9.63
CA ILE A 80 5.84 8.20 -8.22
C ILE A 80 6.27 9.66 -8.15
N VAL A 81 5.57 10.43 -7.31
CA VAL A 81 5.91 11.81 -6.96
C VAL A 81 5.95 11.96 -5.45
N ARG A 82 7.03 12.53 -4.93
CA ARG A 82 7.18 12.80 -3.50
C ARG A 82 6.38 14.03 -3.10
N ILE A 83 5.66 13.94 -1.98
CA ILE A 83 4.92 15.05 -1.39
C ILE A 83 5.79 15.63 -0.27
N LEU A 84 6.05 16.94 -0.31
CA LEU A 84 6.99 17.60 0.58
C LEU A 84 6.33 18.61 1.54
N GLN A 85 5.09 18.98 1.29
CA GLN A 85 4.37 19.99 2.05
C GLN A 85 2.93 19.53 2.31
N PRO A 86 2.33 19.86 3.45
CA PRO A 86 0.90 19.64 3.69
C PRO A 86 0.05 20.49 2.73
N GLU A 87 -1.24 20.20 2.70
CA GLU A 87 -2.22 20.89 1.84
C GLU A 87 -1.83 20.89 0.35
N TRP A 88 -1.19 19.80 -0.10
CA TRP A 88 -0.65 19.60 -1.45
C TRP A 88 -1.72 19.52 -2.56
N SER A 89 -2.99 19.46 -2.18
CA SER A 89 -4.18 19.59 -3.05
C SER A 89 -5.35 20.09 -2.23
N GLN A 90 -6.46 20.45 -2.90
CA GLN A 90 -7.67 20.90 -2.21
C GLN A 90 -8.44 19.70 -1.63
N ASP A 91 -8.74 19.74 -0.33
CA ASP A 91 -9.61 18.75 0.31
C ASP A 91 -11.08 19.03 -0.01
N ILE A 92 -11.61 18.31 -0.97
CA ILE A 92 -13.03 18.32 -1.35
C ILE A 92 -13.73 17.00 -1.00
N LEU A 93 -13.00 16.05 -0.42
CA LEU A 93 -13.47 14.69 -0.15
C LEU A 93 -13.90 14.48 1.31
N SER A 94 -13.28 15.18 2.26
CA SER A 94 -13.57 15.02 3.69
C SER A 94 -15.03 15.29 4.05
N GLN A 95 -15.61 16.36 3.54
CA GLN A 95 -16.98 16.73 3.85
C GLN A 95 -18.01 15.70 3.35
N PRO A 96 -18.00 15.26 2.08
CA PRO A 96 -18.88 14.19 1.60
C PRO A 96 -18.72 12.87 2.36
N LEU A 97 -17.49 12.49 2.72
CA LEU A 97 -17.24 11.30 3.55
C LEU A 97 -17.91 11.41 4.92
N MET A 98 -17.75 12.55 5.61
CA MET A 98 -18.39 12.78 6.92
C MET A 98 -19.92 12.67 6.84
N GLU A 99 -20.51 13.22 5.80
CA GLU A 99 -21.96 13.19 5.59
C GLU A 99 -22.46 11.77 5.33
N LEU A 100 -21.74 10.99 4.50
CA LEU A 100 -22.05 9.58 4.27
C LEU A 100 -21.92 8.74 5.55
N ILE A 101 -20.85 8.94 6.33
CA ILE A 101 -20.64 8.26 7.61
C ILE A 101 -21.79 8.56 8.58
N GLY A 102 -22.20 9.82 8.67
CA GLY A 102 -23.33 10.24 9.51
C GLY A 102 -24.65 9.57 9.12
N GLU A 103 -24.94 9.52 7.82
CA GLU A 103 -26.15 8.88 7.30
C GLU A 103 -26.14 7.36 7.50
N LEU A 104 -24.98 6.69 7.30
CA LEU A 104 -24.82 5.25 7.58
C LEU A 104 -25.07 4.92 9.06
N LYS A 105 -24.54 5.74 9.97
CA LYS A 105 -24.77 5.58 11.42
C LYS A 105 -26.24 5.79 11.79
N THR A 106 -26.86 6.82 11.23
CA THR A 106 -28.29 7.09 11.44
C THR A 106 -29.18 5.95 10.93
N GLU A 107 -28.87 5.41 9.75
CA GLU A 107 -29.60 4.29 9.19
C GLU A 107 -29.39 3.01 10.01
N ARG A 108 -28.18 2.78 10.54
CA ARG A 108 -27.88 1.67 11.43
C ARG A 108 -28.74 1.70 12.71
N GLU A 109 -28.98 2.86 13.28
CA GLU A 109 -29.85 2.99 14.47
C GLU A 109 -31.30 2.59 14.21
N LYS A 110 -31.79 2.78 12.98
CA LYS A 110 -33.13 2.38 12.57
C LYS A 110 -33.30 0.86 12.41
N GLN A 111 -32.20 0.10 12.31
CA GLN A 111 -32.21 -1.36 12.09
C GLN A 111 -32.27 -2.14 13.42
N GLU A 112 -33.32 -1.89 14.25
CA GLU A 112 -33.43 -2.51 15.60
C GLU A 112 -33.57 -4.02 15.55
N GLU A 113 -34.34 -4.55 14.61
CA GLU A 113 -34.66 -5.98 14.50
C GLU A 113 -33.77 -6.76 13.50
N ASN A 114 -32.96 -6.06 12.69
CA ASN A 114 -32.14 -6.69 11.67
C ASN A 114 -30.64 -6.58 12.02
N ALA A 115 -30.17 -7.50 12.88
CA ALA A 115 -28.78 -7.52 13.33
C ALA A 115 -27.78 -7.60 12.15
N ALA A 116 -28.06 -8.38 11.12
CA ALA A 116 -27.17 -8.51 9.96
C ALA A 116 -27.01 -7.18 9.19
N ALA A 117 -28.12 -6.47 8.94
CA ALA A 117 -28.06 -5.14 8.32
C ALA A 117 -27.33 -4.11 9.20
N LYS A 118 -27.50 -4.21 10.52
CA LYS A 118 -26.84 -3.36 11.50
C LYS A 118 -25.32 -3.54 11.49
N ASP A 119 -24.85 -4.78 11.42
CA ASP A 119 -23.42 -5.11 11.36
C ASP A 119 -22.83 -4.68 10.01
N GLU A 120 -23.55 -4.89 8.91
CA GLU A 120 -23.11 -4.49 7.58
C GLU A 120 -22.98 -2.96 7.44
N LEU A 121 -23.94 -2.20 7.99
CA LEU A 121 -23.88 -0.73 8.04
C LEU A 121 -22.72 -0.23 8.93
N ALA A 122 -22.45 -0.94 10.04
CA ALA A 122 -21.30 -0.63 10.89
C ALA A 122 -19.97 -0.82 10.15
N ASP A 123 -19.82 -1.93 9.42
CA ASP A 123 -18.63 -2.20 8.60
C ASP A 123 -18.43 -1.15 7.51
N MET A 124 -19.50 -0.75 6.82
CA MET A 124 -19.44 0.31 5.80
C MET A 124 -19.00 1.64 6.42
N ALA A 125 -19.60 2.03 7.54
CA ALA A 125 -19.22 3.26 8.24
C ALA A 125 -17.76 3.24 8.68
N ALA A 126 -17.28 2.12 9.26
CA ALA A 126 -15.90 1.97 9.70
C ALA A 126 -14.89 2.10 8.54
N ARG A 127 -15.19 1.54 7.36
CA ARG A 127 -14.33 1.70 6.18
C ARG A 127 -14.27 3.14 5.67
N MET A 128 -15.38 3.87 5.71
CA MET A 128 -15.39 5.29 5.34
C MET A 128 -14.68 6.16 6.38
N GLU A 129 -14.79 5.82 7.66
CA GLU A 129 -14.02 6.47 8.73
C GLU A 129 -12.51 6.24 8.57
N GLU A 130 -12.08 5.03 8.20
CA GLU A 130 -10.70 4.71 7.89
C GLU A 130 -10.19 5.53 6.69
N ALA A 131 -10.99 5.62 5.62
CA ALA A 131 -10.66 6.44 4.45
C ALA A 131 -10.54 7.93 4.81
N GLN A 132 -11.45 8.45 5.65
CA GLN A 132 -11.41 9.83 6.12
C GLN A 132 -10.20 10.11 7.01
N ALA A 133 -9.90 9.21 7.95
CA ALA A 133 -8.73 9.32 8.82
C ALA A 133 -7.43 9.29 7.99
N SER A 134 -7.36 8.39 7.01
CA SER A 134 -6.23 8.29 6.09
C SER A 134 -6.07 9.58 5.27
N LEU A 135 -7.15 10.12 4.72
CA LEU A 135 -7.12 11.37 3.98
C LEU A 135 -6.56 12.51 4.84
N LYS A 136 -7.04 12.64 6.07
CA LYS A 136 -6.58 13.68 7.00
C LYS A 136 -5.09 13.57 7.27
N VAL A 137 -4.60 12.37 7.63
CA VAL A 137 -3.16 12.16 7.89
C VAL A 137 -2.31 12.51 6.67
N LEU A 138 -2.78 12.14 5.47
CA LEU A 138 -2.05 12.37 4.22
C LEU A 138 -2.08 13.84 3.77
N MET A 139 -3.16 14.57 4.05
CA MET A 139 -3.28 15.99 3.73
C MET A 139 -2.49 16.87 4.71
N ASP A 140 -2.60 16.58 6.00
CA ASP A 140 -1.96 17.35 7.07
C ASP A 140 -0.50 16.94 7.32
N MET A 141 -0.07 15.78 6.79
CA MET A 141 1.27 15.20 6.99
C MET A 141 1.66 15.09 8.48
N THR A 142 0.74 14.61 9.31
CA THR A 142 0.86 14.66 10.78
C THR A 142 1.81 13.64 11.38
N GLU A 143 2.20 12.61 10.64
CA GLU A 143 3.07 11.54 11.15
C GLU A 143 4.54 11.96 11.08
N GLU A 144 5.16 12.18 12.24
CA GLU A 144 6.59 12.48 12.32
C GLU A 144 7.46 11.30 11.86
N GLY A 145 8.55 11.58 11.16
CA GLY A 145 9.45 10.55 10.64
C GLY A 145 8.90 9.73 9.47
N HIS A 146 7.77 10.16 8.87
CA HIS A 146 7.23 9.56 7.65
C HIS A 146 7.70 10.27 6.38
N VAL A 147 7.76 9.52 5.31
CA VAL A 147 7.81 10.04 3.93
C VAL A 147 6.41 9.93 3.33
N TYR A 148 6.08 10.92 2.47
CA TYR A 148 4.80 11.00 1.80
C TYR A 148 5.01 11.02 0.29
N TRP A 149 4.19 10.27 -0.44
CA TRP A 149 4.26 10.22 -1.91
C TRP A 149 2.91 9.89 -2.50
N ALA A 150 2.76 10.23 -3.77
CA ALA A 150 1.67 9.73 -4.60
C ALA A 150 2.23 8.77 -5.65
N GLU A 151 1.49 7.71 -5.95
CA GLU A 151 1.86 6.74 -6.97
C GLU A 151 0.73 6.48 -7.94
N ARG A 152 1.10 6.25 -9.20
CA ARG A 152 0.19 5.89 -10.27
C ARG A 152 0.36 4.42 -10.63
N SER A 153 -0.75 3.72 -10.83
CA SER A 153 -0.78 2.30 -11.16
C SER A 153 -1.82 1.98 -12.23
N GLY A 154 -1.87 0.71 -12.63
CA GLY A 154 -2.80 0.23 -13.66
C GLY A 154 -2.43 0.64 -15.08
N PRO A 155 -3.24 0.23 -16.08
CA PRO A 155 -3.05 0.61 -17.47
C PRO A 155 -3.05 2.12 -17.62
N ASP A 156 -2.05 2.66 -18.32
CA ASP A 156 -1.87 4.10 -18.57
C ASP A 156 -1.74 4.97 -17.30
N GLY A 157 -1.47 4.36 -16.12
CA GLY A 157 -1.34 5.10 -14.86
C GLY A 157 -2.63 5.81 -14.42
N ARG A 158 -3.79 5.24 -14.73
CA ARG A 158 -5.10 5.86 -14.40
C ARG A 158 -5.45 5.82 -12.94
N ASN A 159 -5.00 4.80 -12.23
CA ASN A 159 -5.24 4.66 -10.81
C ASN A 159 -4.21 5.46 -10.02
N MET A 160 -4.64 6.08 -8.94
CA MET A 160 -3.78 6.83 -8.04
C MET A 160 -3.93 6.35 -6.60
N SER A 161 -2.83 6.34 -5.88
CA SER A 161 -2.81 6.18 -4.43
C SER A 161 -1.91 7.26 -3.83
N VAL A 162 -2.33 7.79 -2.69
CA VAL A 162 -1.49 8.64 -1.85
C VAL A 162 -1.10 7.84 -0.63
N CYS A 163 0.18 7.90 -0.28
CA CYS A 163 0.78 7.00 0.69
C CYS A 163 1.68 7.77 1.65
N SER A 164 1.81 7.26 2.87
CA SER A 164 2.90 7.58 3.77
C SER A 164 3.49 6.30 4.37
N ALA A 165 4.76 6.36 4.75
CA ALA A 165 5.41 5.27 5.46
C ALA A 165 6.49 5.80 6.39
N PRO A 166 6.71 5.17 7.57
CA PRO A 166 7.83 5.51 8.44
C PRO A 166 9.17 5.20 7.75
N VAL A 167 10.13 6.10 7.90
CA VAL A 167 11.51 5.90 7.42
C VAL A 167 12.23 4.85 8.26
N GLU A 168 11.96 4.85 9.56
CA GLU A 168 12.58 3.94 10.52
C GLU A 168 11.50 3.04 11.16
N VAL A 169 11.58 1.75 10.86
CA VAL A 169 10.66 0.74 11.41
C VAL A 169 11.28 -0.06 12.56
N GLY A 170 12.60 0.08 12.77
CA GLY A 170 13.38 -0.73 13.70
C GLY A 170 12.85 -0.67 15.13
N ASP A 171 12.53 0.51 15.65
CA ASP A 171 12.04 0.67 17.02
C ASP A 171 10.68 0.01 17.22
N ILE A 172 9.78 0.16 16.26
CA ILE A 172 8.46 -0.46 16.30
C ILE A 172 8.56 -1.98 16.21
N LEU A 173 9.42 -2.50 15.34
CA LEU A 173 9.66 -3.93 15.21
C LEU A 173 10.34 -4.50 16.48
N ARG A 174 11.27 -3.76 17.08
CA ARG A 174 11.91 -4.15 18.33
C ARG A 174 10.87 -4.36 19.42
N GLU A 175 9.98 -3.39 19.59
CA GLU A 175 8.94 -3.46 20.61
C GLU A 175 7.94 -4.59 20.33
N ARG A 176 7.39 -4.65 19.12
CA ARG A 176 6.28 -5.56 18.78
C ARG A 176 6.72 -6.99 18.50
N LEU A 177 7.92 -7.19 17.94
CA LEU A 177 8.39 -8.49 17.49
C LEU A 177 9.42 -9.11 18.42
N PHE A 178 10.40 -8.34 18.91
CA PHE A 178 11.51 -8.88 19.68
C PHE A 178 11.35 -8.74 21.20
N SER A 179 10.63 -7.73 21.67
CA SER A 179 10.41 -7.49 23.12
C SER A 179 9.13 -8.14 23.66
N ALA A 180 8.28 -8.70 22.83
CA ALA A 180 6.97 -9.23 23.21
C ALA A 180 7.00 -10.59 23.95
N GLY A 181 8.16 -11.07 24.41
CA GLY A 181 8.31 -12.36 25.11
C GLY A 181 8.08 -13.59 24.22
N ARG A 182 8.11 -13.42 22.90
CA ARG A 182 7.95 -14.47 21.90
C ARG A 182 9.28 -14.75 21.20
N SER A 183 9.53 -16.03 20.86
CA SER A 183 10.68 -16.38 20.04
C SER A 183 10.44 -16.02 18.58
N ALA A 184 11.30 -15.17 18.01
CA ALA A 184 11.31 -14.84 16.59
C ALA A 184 12.56 -15.47 15.94
N ILE A 185 12.36 -16.16 14.82
CA ILE A 185 13.43 -16.72 13.99
C ILE A 185 13.28 -16.12 12.61
N LEU A 186 14.30 -15.41 12.15
CA LEU A 186 14.34 -14.76 10.85
C LEU A 186 15.32 -15.54 9.96
N THR A 187 14.91 -15.92 8.76
CA THR A 187 15.72 -16.64 7.79
C THR A 187 15.69 -15.96 6.43
N SER A 188 16.81 -15.90 5.75
CA SER A 188 16.90 -15.50 4.35
C SER A 188 18.29 -15.83 3.80
N ALA A 189 18.41 -15.96 2.48
CA ALA A 189 19.68 -16.14 1.80
C ALA A 189 20.50 -14.84 1.72
N THR A 190 19.92 -13.67 1.97
CA THR A 190 20.48 -12.35 1.65
C THR A 190 20.45 -11.33 2.79
N LEU A 191 20.54 -11.78 4.06
CA LEU A 191 20.57 -10.86 5.22
C LEU A 191 21.92 -10.16 5.40
N GLY A 192 23.01 -10.80 4.98
CA GLY A 192 24.35 -10.23 5.07
C GLY A 192 24.69 -9.38 3.85
N THR A 193 25.15 -8.17 4.07
CA THR A 193 25.68 -7.25 3.04
C THR A 193 27.20 -7.36 2.85
N GLY A 194 27.76 -8.53 3.17
CA GLY A 194 29.22 -8.74 3.22
C GLY A 194 29.81 -8.72 4.63
N ASP A 195 29.09 -8.20 5.60
CA ASP A 195 29.48 -8.22 7.01
C ASP A 195 29.03 -9.51 7.67
N ALA A 196 29.95 -10.25 8.29
CA ALA A 196 29.65 -11.49 8.98
C ALA A 196 28.68 -11.33 10.16
N ASP A 197 28.55 -10.11 10.68
CA ASP A 197 27.72 -9.79 11.84
C ASP A 197 26.29 -9.35 11.51
N MET A 198 25.95 -9.17 10.22
CA MET A 198 24.62 -8.71 9.75
C MET A 198 24.16 -7.43 10.46
N SER A 199 25.08 -6.54 10.82
CA SER A 199 24.79 -5.34 11.64
C SER A 199 23.82 -4.40 10.93
N TYR A 200 23.98 -4.22 9.62
CA TYR A 200 23.10 -3.36 8.83
C TYR A 200 21.64 -3.85 8.90
N PHE A 201 21.39 -5.10 8.54
CA PHE A 201 20.04 -5.67 8.59
C PHE A 201 19.46 -5.61 10.03
N ALA A 202 20.26 -6.00 11.01
CA ALA A 202 19.82 -6.00 12.40
C ALA A 202 19.41 -4.61 12.88
N GLY A 203 20.16 -3.56 12.52
CA GLY A 203 19.81 -2.16 12.82
C GLY A 203 18.51 -1.74 12.15
N ARG A 204 18.35 -2.05 10.86
CA ARG A 204 17.13 -1.67 10.10
C ARG A 204 15.84 -2.30 10.65
N VAL A 205 15.92 -3.49 11.24
CA VAL A 205 14.74 -4.21 11.77
C VAL A 205 14.65 -4.19 13.31
N GLY A 206 15.56 -3.49 14.00
CA GLY A 206 15.55 -3.42 15.47
C GLY A 206 15.97 -4.70 16.18
N ALA A 207 16.80 -5.53 15.52
CA ALA A 207 17.23 -6.85 15.96
C ALA A 207 18.71 -6.90 16.41
N GLU A 208 19.24 -5.81 16.95
CA GLU A 208 20.67 -5.69 17.27
C GLU A 208 21.10 -6.71 18.33
N SER A 209 20.25 -6.98 19.31
CA SER A 209 20.52 -7.83 20.46
C SER A 209 20.26 -9.32 20.20
N VAL A 210 19.78 -9.71 19.01
CA VAL A 210 19.48 -11.11 18.71
C VAL A 210 20.74 -11.90 18.35
N ARG A 211 20.68 -13.24 18.57
CA ARG A 211 21.75 -14.14 18.14
C ARG A 211 21.70 -14.30 16.62
N LYS A 212 22.86 -14.13 15.97
CA LYS A 212 23.02 -14.17 14.53
C LYS A 212 23.83 -15.42 14.14
N LEU A 213 23.46 -16.05 13.02
CA LEU A 213 24.13 -17.21 12.47
C LEU A 213 24.16 -17.11 10.95
N GLN A 214 25.35 -17.19 10.38
CA GLN A 214 25.55 -17.30 8.95
C GLN A 214 26.07 -18.70 8.60
N ILE A 215 25.40 -19.37 7.69
CA ILE A 215 25.77 -20.69 7.19
C ILE A 215 26.26 -20.51 5.77
N GLY A 216 27.45 -21.10 5.45
CA GLY A 216 27.98 -21.08 4.11
C GLY A 216 27.15 -21.92 3.13
N SER A 217 27.39 -21.72 1.84
CA SER A 217 26.75 -22.51 0.79
C SER A 217 27.26 -23.96 0.82
N PRO A 218 26.39 -24.99 0.68
CA PRO A 218 26.80 -26.37 0.51
C PRO A 218 27.40 -26.67 -0.88
N PHE A 219 27.29 -25.70 -1.82
CA PHE A 219 27.73 -25.87 -3.19
C PHE A 219 29.18 -25.42 -3.40
N ASN A 220 29.98 -26.24 -4.11
CA ASN A 220 31.30 -25.84 -4.58
C ASN A 220 31.16 -25.08 -5.91
N TYR A 221 30.97 -23.78 -5.84
CA TYR A 221 30.76 -22.95 -7.03
C TYR A 221 31.95 -22.99 -8.01
N ARG A 222 33.18 -23.22 -7.55
CA ARG A 222 34.34 -23.32 -8.44
C ARG A 222 34.29 -24.52 -9.37
N GLU A 223 33.63 -25.58 -8.93
CA GLU A 223 33.49 -26.83 -9.72
C GLU A 223 32.12 -26.93 -10.40
N GLN A 224 31.08 -26.40 -9.75
CA GLN A 224 29.70 -26.62 -10.17
C GLN A 224 29.12 -25.46 -10.98
N MET A 225 29.80 -24.29 -11.07
CA MET A 225 29.32 -23.12 -11.78
C MET A 225 30.30 -22.71 -12.89
N ARG A 226 29.76 -22.39 -14.06
CA ARG A 226 30.46 -21.67 -15.13
C ARG A 226 29.77 -20.34 -15.39
N LEU A 227 30.54 -19.26 -15.30
CA LEU A 227 30.08 -17.93 -15.72
C LEU A 227 30.57 -17.69 -17.14
N ILE A 228 29.64 -17.52 -18.07
CA ILE A 228 29.92 -17.15 -19.46
C ILE A 228 29.50 -15.68 -19.65
N VAL A 229 30.44 -14.86 -20.06
CA VAL A 229 30.18 -13.42 -20.32
C VAL A 229 30.29 -13.19 -21.82
N ALA A 230 29.13 -12.95 -22.45
CA ALA A 230 29.06 -12.58 -23.85
C ALA A 230 29.39 -11.10 -24.00
N ARG A 231 30.50 -10.76 -24.71
CA ARG A 231 30.97 -9.38 -24.87
C ARG A 231 30.30 -8.63 -26.05
N SER A 232 29.70 -9.38 -26.98
CA SER A 232 29.13 -8.84 -28.23
C SER A 232 27.65 -9.17 -28.39
N MET A 233 26.95 -9.30 -27.26
CA MET A 233 25.51 -9.50 -27.28
C MET A 233 24.81 -8.19 -27.58
N PRO A 234 23.81 -8.16 -28.47
CA PRO A 234 22.93 -7.01 -28.63
C PRO A 234 22.23 -6.67 -27.30
N GLU A 235 21.83 -5.41 -27.11
CA GLU A 235 21.05 -5.00 -25.94
C GLU A 235 19.68 -5.72 -25.94
N PRO A 236 19.12 -6.05 -24.75
CA PRO A 236 17.87 -6.82 -24.62
C PRO A 236 16.63 -6.22 -25.30
N ASP A 237 16.63 -4.92 -25.58
CA ASP A 237 15.58 -4.18 -26.24
C ASP A 237 15.73 -4.12 -27.79
N GLN A 238 16.85 -4.62 -28.32
CA GLN A 238 17.11 -4.70 -29.75
C GLN A 238 16.49 -5.96 -30.36
N PRO A 239 15.89 -5.88 -31.57
CA PRO A 239 15.30 -7.04 -32.24
C PRO A 239 16.28 -8.21 -32.43
N GLU A 240 17.55 -7.91 -32.70
CA GLU A 240 18.62 -8.87 -32.93
C GLU A 240 18.94 -9.72 -31.70
N TYR A 241 18.59 -9.24 -30.48
CA TYR A 241 18.80 -9.98 -29.23
C TYR A 241 18.08 -11.33 -29.24
N ALA A 242 16.84 -11.37 -29.70
CA ALA A 242 16.03 -12.57 -29.78
C ALA A 242 16.57 -13.60 -30.78
N GLU A 243 17.27 -13.15 -31.82
CA GLU A 243 17.89 -14.01 -32.85
C GLU A 243 19.21 -14.59 -32.37
N VAL A 244 20.03 -13.78 -31.70
CA VAL A 244 21.39 -14.16 -31.26
C VAL A 244 21.38 -15.00 -29.95
N LEU A 245 20.46 -14.71 -29.02
CA LEU A 245 20.40 -15.41 -27.73
C LEU A 245 20.35 -16.95 -27.83
N PRO A 246 19.54 -17.58 -28.71
CA PRO A 246 19.48 -19.01 -28.83
C PRO A 246 20.80 -19.68 -29.29
N GLU A 247 21.64 -18.93 -30.01
CA GLU A 247 22.96 -19.44 -30.45
C GLU A 247 23.96 -19.50 -29.30
N TRP A 248 23.83 -18.62 -28.31
CA TRP A 248 24.65 -18.62 -27.10
C TRP A 248 24.24 -19.66 -26.06
N ILE A 249 22.99 -20.12 -26.10
CA ILE A 249 22.43 -21.09 -25.14
C ILE A 249 22.67 -22.54 -25.57
N LYS A 250 22.94 -22.77 -26.84
CA LYS A 250 23.29 -24.11 -27.37
C LYS A 250 24.70 -24.55 -26.92
#